data_67b0dc980a91bfb20c6a896365758309
#
_entry.id   67b0dc980a91bfb20c6a896365758309
#
_cell.length_a   1.000
_cell.length_b   1.000
_cell.length_c   1.000
_cell.angle_alpha   90.00
_cell.angle_beta   90.00
_cell.angle_gamma   90.00
#
_symmetry.space_group_name_H-M   'P 1'
#
loop_
_entity.id
_entity.type
_entity.pdbx_description
1 polymer ?
#
loop_
_entity_poly.entity_id
_entity_poly.type
_entity_poly.pdbx_seq_one_letter_code
_entity_poly.pdbx_strand_id
1 'polypeptide(L)' 'MNAENNNKETSDKISFITFIIIEFAEAFKMKKNEAYQYLKKYGGLDFLFKHWWALHTDDKYFILRDLYSICLENGGKR' A
#
# COMPACT_ATOMS: atom_id res chain seq x y z
N MET A 1 -25.37 10.43 -8.48
CA MET A 1 -24.03 10.46 -7.94
C MET A 1 -23.29 11.69 -8.42
N ASN A 2 -22.59 12.33 -7.56
CA ASN A 2 -21.86 13.51 -7.97
C ASN A 2 -20.34 13.25 -7.98
N ALA A 3 -19.65 14.05 -8.78
CA ALA A 3 -18.21 13.93 -8.95
C ALA A 3 -17.43 14.21 -7.66
N GLU A 4 -18.01 15.02 -6.81
CA GLU A 4 -17.40 15.42 -5.56
C GLU A 4 -17.17 14.24 -4.62
N ASN A 5 -18.17 13.36 -4.47
CA ASN A 5 -18.03 12.18 -3.63
C ASN A 5 -16.97 11.23 -4.18
N ASN A 6 -16.96 11.06 -5.49
CA ASN A 6 -15.95 10.22 -6.14
C ASN A 6 -14.55 10.78 -5.96
N ASN A 7 -14.41 12.09 -6.09
CA ASN A 7 -13.11 12.75 -5.92
C ASN A 7 -12.58 12.60 -4.50
N LYS A 8 -13.45 12.73 -3.51
CA LYS A 8 -13.06 12.60 -2.13
C LYS A 8 -12.59 11.18 -1.81
N GLU A 9 -13.34 10.18 -2.24
CA GLU A 9 -12.98 8.79 -2.02
C GLU A 9 -11.65 8.46 -2.68
N THR A 10 -11.47 8.89 -3.93
CA THR A 10 -10.22 8.66 -4.64
C THR A 10 -9.05 9.34 -3.93
N SER A 11 -9.26 10.57 -3.46
CA SER A 11 -8.22 11.31 -2.75
C SER A 11 -7.83 10.62 -1.45
N ASP A 12 -8.80 10.15 -0.68
CA ASP A 12 -8.56 9.43 0.57
C ASP A 12 -7.80 8.13 0.32
N LYS A 13 -8.18 7.41 -0.71
CA LYS A 13 -7.53 6.17 -1.10
C LYS A 13 -6.07 6.38 -1.46
N ILE A 14 -5.80 7.38 -2.30
CA ILE A 14 -4.44 7.69 -2.72
C ILE A 14 -3.59 8.16 -1.54
N SER A 15 -4.16 8.98 -0.67
CA SER A 15 -3.46 9.45 0.52
C SER A 15 -3.07 8.30 1.44
N PHE A 16 -3.99 7.37 1.65
CA PHE A 16 -3.73 6.20 2.47
C PHE A 16 -2.63 5.34 1.86
N ILE A 17 -2.74 5.04 0.56
CA ILE A 17 -1.77 4.18 -0.12
C ILE A 17 -0.39 4.83 -0.13
N THR A 18 -0.32 6.13 -0.38
CA THR A 18 0.93 6.88 -0.35
C THR A 18 1.57 6.81 1.04
N PHE A 19 0.76 6.98 2.08
CA PHE A 19 1.24 6.87 3.45
C PHE A 19 1.84 5.48 3.71
N ILE A 20 1.16 4.43 3.28
CA ILE A 20 1.64 3.06 3.50
C ILE A 20 2.93 2.80 2.73
N ILE A 21 3.05 3.30 1.50
CA ILE A 21 4.29 3.15 0.72
C ILE A 21 5.46 3.80 1.47
N ILE A 22 5.25 4.99 2.00
CA ILE A 22 6.28 5.71 2.75
C ILE A 22 6.68 4.93 4.00
N GLU A 23 5.69 4.44 4.75
CA GLU A 23 5.95 3.65 5.96
C GLU A 23 6.66 2.34 5.64
N PHE A 24 6.29 1.70 4.54
CA PHE A 24 6.95 0.48 4.08
C PHE A 24 8.42 0.77 3.74
N ALA A 25 8.66 1.86 3.03
CA ALA A 25 10.02 2.27 2.67
C ALA A 25 10.88 2.45 3.92
N GLU A 26 10.35 3.14 4.92
CA GLU A 26 11.08 3.37 6.16
C GLU A 26 11.31 2.07 6.94
N ALA A 27 10.29 1.23 7.04
CA ALA A 27 10.37 -0.01 7.80
C ALA A 27 11.39 -0.98 7.21
N PHE A 28 11.50 -1.02 5.88
CA PHE A 28 12.39 -1.95 5.20
C PHE A 28 13.63 -1.28 4.61
N LYS A 29 13.87 -0.04 4.97
CA LYS A 29 15.07 0.73 4.61
C LYS A 29 15.28 0.81 3.10
N MET A 30 14.21 1.18 2.43
CA MET A 30 14.18 1.39 0.99
C MET A 30 13.94 2.86 0.69
N LYS A 31 14.35 3.29 -0.49
CA LYS A 31 13.92 4.59 -1.01
C LYS A 31 12.44 4.48 -1.38
N LYS A 32 11.73 5.61 -1.36
CA LYS A 32 10.29 5.61 -1.65
C LYS A 32 9.97 5.02 -3.02
N ASN A 33 10.75 5.40 -4.04
CA ASN A 33 10.53 4.87 -5.38
C ASN A 33 10.84 3.38 -5.47
N GLU A 34 11.83 2.91 -4.70
CA GLU A 34 12.13 1.48 -4.63
C GLU A 34 10.97 0.71 -4.00
N ALA A 35 10.43 1.25 -2.91
CA ALA A 35 9.28 0.63 -2.23
C ALA A 35 8.08 0.56 -3.18
N TYR A 36 7.81 1.64 -3.89
CA TYR A 36 6.72 1.67 -4.86
C TYR A 36 6.89 0.60 -5.92
N GLN A 37 8.08 0.52 -6.53
CA GLN A 37 8.36 -0.46 -7.58
C GLN A 37 8.29 -1.89 -7.06
N TYR A 38 8.80 -2.12 -5.86
CA TYR A 38 8.76 -3.44 -5.22
C TYR A 38 7.32 -3.88 -4.99
N LEU A 39 6.51 -3.01 -4.38
CA LEU A 39 5.11 -3.32 -4.10
C LEU A 39 4.32 -3.52 -5.38
N LYS A 40 4.59 -2.70 -6.39
CA LYS A 40 3.93 -2.82 -7.69
C LYS A 40 4.24 -4.15 -8.35
N LYS A 41 5.51 -4.54 -8.35
CA LYS A 41 5.97 -5.75 -9.03
C LYS A 41 5.44 -7.02 -8.37
N TYR A 42 5.37 -7.05 -7.05
CA TYR A 42 5.08 -8.28 -6.32
C TYR A 42 3.67 -8.32 -5.71
N GLY A 43 2.78 -7.48 -6.21
CA GLY A 43 1.36 -7.58 -5.86
C GLY A 43 0.92 -6.83 -4.61
N GLY A 44 1.85 -6.19 -3.91
CA GLY A 44 1.48 -5.43 -2.72
C GLY A 44 0.64 -4.21 -3.03
N LEU A 45 0.94 -3.53 -4.13
CA LEU A 45 0.19 -2.35 -4.52
C LEU A 45 -1.25 -2.71 -4.90
N ASP A 46 -1.43 -3.80 -5.65
CA ASP A 46 -2.77 -4.31 -5.99
C ASP A 46 -3.57 -4.63 -4.73
N PHE A 47 -2.93 -5.25 -3.76
CA PHE A 47 -3.57 -5.58 -2.49
C PHE A 47 -4.06 -4.31 -1.79
N LEU A 48 -3.24 -3.26 -1.76
CA LEU A 48 -3.63 -1.98 -1.14
C LEU A 48 -4.82 -1.35 -1.87
N PHE A 49 -4.79 -1.32 -3.20
CA PHE A 49 -5.87 -0.73 -3.97
C PHE A 49 -7.17 -1.51 -3.81
N LYS A 50 -7.09 -2.81 -3.72
CA LYS A 50 -8.26 -3.68 -3.61
C LYS A 50 -8.89 -3.63 -2.22
N HIS A 51 -8.08 -3.51 -1.17
CA HIS A 51 -8.54 -3.66 0.20
C HIS A 51 -8.41 -2.40 1.06
N TRP A 52 -8.13 -1.24 0.46
CA TRP A 52 -7.82 -0.02 1.20
C TRP A 52 -8.90 0.35 2.21
N TRP A 53 -10.16 0.12 1.87
CA TRP A 53 -11.27 0.50 2.75
C TRP A 53 -11.20 -0.25 4.08
N ALA A 54 -10.95 -1.53 4.03
CA ALA A 54 -10.79 -2.34 5.23
C ALA A 54 -9.48 -2.01 5.95
N LEU A 55 -8.42 -1.78 5.18
CA LEU A 55 -7.09 -1.57 5.75
C LEU A 55 -6.92 -0.23 6.43
N HIS A 56 -7.62 0.81 5.98
CA HIS A 56 -7.35 2.16 6.49
C HIS A 56 -7.69 2.33 7.98
N THR A 57 -8.44 1.41 8.57
CA THR A 57 -8.72 1.41 10.00
C THR A 57 -7.85 0.42 10.78
N ASP A 58 -6.98 -0.28 10.08
CA ASP A 58 -6.11 -1.29 10.68
C ASP A 58 -4.81 -0.67 11.18
N ASP A 59 -4.11 -1.39 12.04
CA ASP A 59 -2.81 -0.97 12.53
C ASP A 59 -1.78 -1.08 11.40
N LYS A 60 -1.02 0.00 11.17
CA LYS A 60 -0.07 0.04 10.05
C LYS A 60 0.97 -1.08 10.11
N TYR A 61 1.37 -1.51 11.29
CA TYR A 61 2.38 -2.57 11.40
C TYR A 61 1.87 -3.90 10.88
N PHE A 62 0.60 -4.20 11.09
CA PHE A 62 -0.02 -5.39 10.52
C PHE A 62 -0.12 -5.28 8.99
N ILE A 63 -0.44 -4.09 8.49
CA ILE A 63 -0.51 -3.86 7.05
C ILE A 63 0.86 -4.08 6.42
N LEU A 64 1.90 -3.50 7.02
CA LEU A 64 3.28 -3.64 6.48
C LEU A 64 3.72 -5.10 6.49
N ARG A 65 3.42 -5.83 7.55
CA ARG A 65 3.75 -7.25 7.64
C ARG A 65 3.03 -8.06 6.56
N ASP A 66 1.75 -7.80 6.37
CA ASP A 66 0.95 -8.50 5.36
C ASP A 66 1.45 -8.19 3.96
N LEU A 67 1.80 -6.93 3.69
CA LEU A 67 2.36 -6.54 2.40
C LEU A 67 3.65 -7.29 2.11
N TYR A 68 4.52 -7.37 3.09
CA TYR A 68 5.79 -8.07 2.89
C TYR A 68 5.55 -9.57 2.62
N SER A 69 4.62 -10.17 3.36
CA SER A 69 4.25 -11.57 3.15
C SER A 69 3.73 -11.81 1.73
N ILE A 70 2.87 -10.93 1.25
CA ILE A 70 2.33 -11.03 -0.11
C ILE A 70 3.45 -10.93 -1.14
N CYS A 71 4.35 -9.97 -0.95
CA CYS A 71 5.47 -9.80 -1.88
C CYS A 71 6.39 -11.02 -1.87
N LEU A 72 6.67 -11.60 -0.71
CA LEU A 72 7.50 -12.80 -0.61
C LEU A 72 6.84 -13.98 -1.32
N GLU A 73 5.52 -14.16 -1.15
CA GLU A 73 4.79 -15.23 -1.81
C GLU A 73 4.85 -15.11 -3.33
N ASN A 74 4.97 -13.89 -3.82
CA ASN A 74 5.03 -13.61 -5.26
C ASN A 74 6.46 -13.52 -5.79
N GLY A 75 7.44 -13.95 -5.01
CA GLY A 75 8.83 -13.99 -5.44
C GLY A 75 9.66 -12.75 -5.12
N GLY A 76 9.15 -11.87 -4.27
CA GLY A 76 9.82 -10.63 -3.91
C GLY A 76 10.84 -10.77 -2.79
N LYS A 77 11.63 -11.79 -2.82
CA LYS A 77 12.64 -12.02 -1.80
C LYS A 77 13.72 -10.93 -1.83
N ARG A 78 14.08 -10.46 -0.64
CA ARG A 78 15.10 -9.43 -0.50
C ARG A 78 16.26 -9.93 0.32
#